data_663d6878babf8a60fae83de940ee9b33
#
_entry.id   663d6878babf8a60fae83de940ee9b33
#
_cell.length_a   1.000
_cell.length_b   1.000
_cell.length_c   1.000
_cell.angle_alpha   90.00
_cell.angle_beta   90.00
_cell.angle_gamma   90.00
#
_symmetry.space_group_name_H-M   'P 1'
#
loop_
_entity.id
_entity.type
_entity.pdbx_description
1 polymer ?
#
loop_
_entity_poly.entity_id
_entity_poly.type
_entity_poly.pdbx_seq_one_letter_code
_entity_poly.pdbx_strand_id
1 'polypeptide(L)'
;IVELTPTRMILECGGIGYELNISLNTYSAFGSKTTGKIYIYEVIREDAHLLFGFAEKIERELFLLLTSVSGVGPNTARMILSSLPPSELVQVIGSKNEAALTAVKGIGLKTAQRILVDLKNKVKPMESMAGNLPEASVSNGAVTEEAVAALVMLGFQKAASQKAVSAILKGSPTLAVEQVIKTALRML
;
A
#
# COMPACT_ATOMS: atom_id res chain seq x y z
N ILE A 1 10.92 20.19 0.58
CA ILE A 1 10.42 20.00 1.96
C ILE A 1 10.75 21.27 2.72
N VAL A 2 9.73 21.95 3.23
CA VAL A 2 9.88 23.22 3.96
C VAL A 2 10.08 22.99 5.45
N GLU A 3 9.33 22.06 6.02
CA GLU A 3 9.44 21.66 7.42
C GLU A 3 9.26 20.15 7.57
N LEU A 4 10.04 19.55 8.44
CA LEU A 4 9.93 18.11 8.76
C LEU A 4 10.05 17.91 10.27
N THR A 5 9.01 17.34 10.84
CA THR A 5 8.95 16.90 12.24
C THR A 5 8.56 15.42 12.31
N PRO A 6 8.74 14.71 13.42
CA PRO A 6 8.44 13.27 13.52
C PRO A 6 7.00 12.87 13.15
N THR A 7 6.07 13.82 13.20
CA THR A 7 4.64 13.54 12.96
C THR A 7 4.02 14.36 11.84
N ARG A 8 4.77 15.32 11.29
CA ARG A 8 4.26 16.29 10.32
C ARG A 8 5.35 16.68 9.33
N MET A 9 4.94 16.88 8.09
CA MET A 9 5.78 17.45 7.02
C MET A 9 5.02 18.59 6.34
N ILE A 10 5.70 19.68 6.03
CA ILE A 10 5.21 20.68 5.09
C ILE A 10 5.99 20.51 3.79
N LEU A 11 5.27 20.13 2.75
CA LEU A 11 5.82 19.95 1.40
C LEU A 11 5.29 21.04 0.49
N GLU A 12 6.19 21.84 -0.07
CA GLU A 12 5.84 22.82 -1.09
C GLU A 12 5.79 22.18 -2.48
N CYS A 13 4.72 22.47 -3.20
CA CYS A 13 4.59 22.08 -4.60
C CYS A 13 3.94 23.23 -5.39
N GLY A 14 4.70 23.83 -6.31
CA GLY A 14 4.21 24.94 -7.15
C GLY A 14 3.79 26.19 -6.36
N GLY A 15 4.51 26.53 -5.29
CA GLY A 15 4.21 27.69 -4.43
C GLY A 15 3.11 27.47 -3.39
N ILE A 16 2.56 26.24 -3.29
CA ILE A 16 1.57 25.88 -2.28
C ILE A 16 2.21 24.91 -1.27
N GLY A 17 2.13 25.24 0.02
CA GLY A 17 2.57 24.36 1.12
C GLY A 17 1.45 23.43 1.56
N TYR A 18 1.70 22.13 1.48
CA TYR A 18 0.79 21.08 1.97
C TYR A 18 1.26 20.58 3.32
N GLU A 19 0.40 20.68 4.33
CA GLU A 19 0.66 20.06 5.63
C GLU A 19 0.22 18.60 5.61
N LEU A 20 1.18 17.69 5.83
CA LEU A 20 0.98 16.24 5.75
C LEU A 20 1.19 15.62 7.14
N ASN A 21 0.24 14.82 7.59
CA ASN A 21 0.42 13.93 8.72
C ASN A 21 1.25 12.71 8.26
N ILE A 22 2.38 12.46 8.90
CA ILE A 22 3.29 11.38 8.51
C ILE A 22 3.53 10.38 9.65
N SER A 23 3.97 9.18 9.30
CA SER A 23 4.47 8.18 10.24
C SER A 23 5.94 8.41 10.56
N LEU A 24 6.46 7.75 11.59
CA LEU A 24 7.90 7.74 11.89
C LEU A 24 8.72 7.07 10.79
N ASN A 25 8.18 6.10 10.06
CA ASN A 25 8.84 5.51 8.90
C ASN A 25 9.04 6.53 7.79
N THR A 26 8.00 7.27 7.44
CA THR A 26 8.05 8.35 6.46
C THR A 26 9.01 9.45 6.94
N TYR A 27 8.97 9.85 8.22
CA TYR A 27 9.92 10.81 8.80
C TYR A 27 11.37 10.35 8.59
N SER A 28 11.69 9.11 8.93
CA SER A 28 13.04 8.54 8.80
C SER A 28 13.49 8.49 7.33
N ALA A 29 12.58 8.16 6.42
CA ALA A 29 12.89 8.08 4.98
C ALA A 29 13.23 9.46 4.36
N PHE A 30 12.74 10.55 4.96
CA PHE A 30 12.98 11.92 4.49
C PHE A 30 13.99 12.70 5.34
N GLY A 31 14.48 12.18 6.44
CA GLY A 31 15.23 12.89 7.49
C GLY A 31 16.33 13.85 7.04
N SER A 32 17.04 13.54 5.92
CA SER A 32 18.10 14.39 5.37
C SER A 32 17.77 14.98 3.99
N LYS A 33 16.56 14.74 3.48
CA LYS A 33 16.16 15.15 2.13
C LYS A 33 15.48 16.50 2.16
N THR A 34 15.81 17.36 1.20
CA THR A 34 15.15 18.66 0.98
C THR A 34 14.07 18.59 -0.09
N THR A 35 14.10 17.54 -0.93
CA THR A 35 13.15 17.31 -2.01
C THR A 35 12.75 15.84 -2.06
N GLY A 36 11.59 15.52 -2.63
CA GLY A 36 11.19 14.15 -2.81
C GLY A 36 9.75 14.01 -3.29
N LYS A 37 9.40 12.77 -3.64
CA LYS A 37 8.03 12.37 -3.96
C LYS A 37 7.41 11.75 -2.72
N ILE A 38 6.18 12.13 -2.41
CA ILE A 38 5.40 11.57 -1.33
C ILE A 38 4.05 11.08 -1.88
N TYR A 39 3.58 9.95 -1.37
CA TYR A 39 2.26 9.42 -1.69
C TYR A 39 1.26 9.97 -0.68
N ILE A 40 0.14 10.51 -1.15
CA ILE A 40 -0.84 11.18 -0.29
C ILE A 40 -2.12 10.37 -0.23
N TYR A 41 -2.76 10.40 0.92
CA TYR A 41 -4.15 10.02 1.14
C TYR A 41 -4.87 11.17 1.83
N GLU A 42 -6.03 11.52 1.29
CA GLU A 42 -6.86 12.62 1.73
C GLU A 42 -8.04 12.11 2.54
N VAL A 43 -8.28 12.71 3.70
CA VAL A 43 -9.45 12.44 4.55
C VAL A 43 -10.27 13.71 4.65
N ILE A 44 -11.45 13.70 4.05
CA ILE A 44 -12.40 14.80 4.11
C ILE A 44 -13.50 14.42 5.10
N ARG A 45 -13.78 15.32 6.04
CA ARG A 45 -14.90 15.26 6.98
C ARG A 45 -15.58 16.61 6.99
N GLU A 46 -16.73 16.71 7.65
CA GLU A 46 -17.47 17.97 7.79
C GLU A 46 -16.64 19.07 8.47
N ASP A 47 -15.79 18.68 9.44
CA ASP A 47 -15.00 19.56 10.30
C ASP A 47 -13.50 19.55 10.01
N ALA A 48 -13.02 18.70 9.08
CA ALA A 48 -11.60 18.52 8.86
C ALA A 48 -11.26 18.06 7.44
N HIS A 49 -10.19 18.64 6.91
CA HIS A 49 -9.55 18.22 5.67
C HIS A 49 -8.09 17.87 5.99
N LEU A 50 -7.79 16.58 6.08
CA LEU A 50 -6.50 16.08 6.54
C LEU A 50 -5.78 15.35 5.41
N LEU A 51 -4.51 15.66 5.22
CA LEU A 51 -3.63 14.92 4.32
C LEU A 51 -2.69 14.02 5.13
N PHE A 52 -2.58 12.78 4.69
CA PHE A 52 -1.62 11.82 5.21
C PHE A 52 -0.58 11.52 4.13
N GLY A 53 0.71 11.59 4.50
CA GLY A 53 1.83 11.41 3.58
C GLY A 53 2.63 10.15 3.91
N PHE A 54 3.08 9.44 2.85
CA PHE A 54 3.81 8.18 2.94
C PHE A 54 5.00 8.21 2.00
N ALA A 55 6.17 7.80 2.49
CA ALA A 55 7.38 7.72 1.68
C ALA A 55 7.28 6.65 0.59
N GLU A 56 6.59 5.55 0.88
CA GLU A 56 6.46 4.41 0.01
C GLU A 56 4.99 4.09 -0.31
N LYS A 57 4.77 3.56 -1.52
CA LYS A 57 3.44 3.14 -1.95
C LYS A 57 2.87 2.03 -1.06
N ILE A 58 3.70 1.09 -0.64
CA ILE A 58 3.29 -0.01 0.24
C ILE A 58 2.80 0.49 1.61
N GLU A 59 3.43 1.52 2.16
CA GLU A 59 3.00 2.13 3.42
C GLU A 59 1.61 2.75 3.27
N ARG A 60 1.35 3.45 2.15
CA ARG A 60 0.02 3.98 1.85
C ARG A 60 -1.04 2.89 1.68
N GLU A 61 -0.72 1.81 0.98
CA GLU A 61 -1.64 0.67 0.80
C GLU A 61 -2.00 0.02 2.15
N LEU A 62 -1.00 -0.18 3.02
CA LEU A 62 -1.23 -0.69 4.38
C LEU A 62 -2.09 0.25 5.22
N PHE A 63 -1.89 1.58 5.09
CA PHE A 63 -2.73 2.57 5.75
C PHE A 63 -4.19 2.44 5.31
N LEU A 64 -4.45 2.29 4.00
CA LEU A 64 -5.79 2.08 3.46
C LEU A 64 -6.43 0.79 3.97
N LEU A 65 -5.67 -0.29 4.01
CA LEU A 65 -6.13 -1.56 4.57
C LEU A 65 -6.48 -1.42 6.06
N LEU A 66 -5.62 -0.80 6.86
CA LEU A 66 -5.86 -0.58 8.28
C LEU A 66 -7.12 0.25 8.51
N THR A 67 -7.29 1.36 7.77
CA THR A 67 -8.46 2.23 7.91
C THR A 67 -9.77 1.59 7.43
N SER A 68 -9.70 0.52 6.63
CA SER A 68 -10.87 -0.27 6.26
C SER A 68 -11.39 -1.18 7.38
N VAL A 69 -10.59 -1.37 8.45
CA VAL A 69 -10.98 -2.19 9.61
C VAL A 69 -11.82 -1.35 10.56
N SER A 70 -13.00 -1.84 10.92
CA SER A 70 -13.87 -1.15 11.87
C SER A 70 -13.19 -0.95 13.23
N GLY A 71 -13.16 0.30 13.70
CA GLY A 71 -12.49 0.70 14.94
C GLY A 71 -11.03 1.14 14.74
N VAL A 72 -10.52 1.17 13.50
CA VAL A 72 -9.20 1.72 13.18
C VAL A 72 -9.37 3.01 12.37
N GLY A 73 -9.20 4.14 13.03
CA GLY A 73 -9.21 5.44 12.38
C GLY A 73 -7.85 5.82 11.77
N PRO A 74 -7.78 6.89 10.96
CA PRO A 74 -6.55 7.33 10.30
C PRO A 74 -5.37 7.58 11.26
N ASN A 75 -5.63 8.19 12.43
CA ASN A 75 -4.58 8.40 13.44
C ASN A 75 -4.09 7.10 14.06
N THR A 76 -4.99 6.14 14.27
CA THR A 76 -4.63 4.80 14.77
C THR A 76 -3.80 4.04 13.73
N ALA A 77 -4.20 4.07 12.47
CA ALA A 77 -3.44 3.46 11.37
C ALA A 77 -2.04 4.07 11.25
N ARG A 78 -1.91 5.41 11.34
CA ARG A 78 -0.62 6.10 11.35
C ARG A 78 0.26 5.69 12.55
N MET A 79 -0.34 5.48 13.72
CA MET A 79 0.38 5.04 14.92
C MET A 79 0.89 3.60 14.77
N ILE A 80 0.09 2.71 14.20
CA ILE A 80 0.51 1.33 13.88
C ILE A 80 1.72 1.37 12.93
N LEU A 81 1.64 2.13 11.83
CA LEU A 81 2.72 2.27 10.85
C LEU A 81 3.95 2.98 11.39
N SER A 82 3.81 3.80 12.44
CA SER A 82 4.95 4.39 13.14
C SER A 82 5.65 3.41 14.07
N SER A 83 4.91 2.43 14.60
CA SER A 83 5.43 1.42 15.53
C SER A 83 5.96 0.18 14.82
N LEU A 84 5.39 -0.18 13.69
CA LEU A 84 5.71 -1.36 12.89
C LEU A 84 6.01 -0.93 11.45
N PRO A 85 7.25 -1.07 10.98
CA PRO A 85 7.60 -0.85 9.58
C PRO A 85 6.71 -1.69 8.64
N PRO A 86 6.47 -1.27 7.39
CA PRO A 86 5.59 -1.96 6.47
C PRO A 86 5.86 -3.47 6.33
N SER A 87 7.12 -3.87 6.20
CA SER A 87 7.53 -5.27 6.12
C SER A 87 7.20 -6.07 7.38
N GLU A 88 7.44 -5.48 8.55
CA GLU A 88 7.14 -6.11 9.84
C GLU A 88 5.63 -6.22 10.05
N LEU A 89 4.86 -5.19 9.71
CA LEU A 89 3.40 -5.21 9.81
C LEU A 89 2.78 -6.32 8.95
N VAL A 90 3.28 -6.50 7.72
CA VAL A 90 2.85 -7.59 6.83
C VAL A 90 3.12 -8.96 7.49
N GLN A 91 4.31 -9.16 8.06
CA GLN A 91 4.66 -10.39 8.78
C GLN A 91 3.80 -10.63 10.03
N VAL A 92 3.56 -9.58 10.83
CA VAL A 92 2.72 -9.63 12.03
C VAL A 92 1.30 -10.06 11.68
N ILE A 93 0.73 -9.52 10.59
CA ILE A 93 -0.62 -9.90 10.14
C ILE A 93 -0.60 -11.32 9.56
N GLY A 94 0.38 -11.67 8.74
CA GLY A 94 0.52 -12.99 8.12
C GLY A 94 0.65 -14.11 9.16
N SER A 95 1.51 -13.91 10.17
CA SER A 95 1.75 -14.86 11.27
C SER A 95 0.69 -14.83 12.38
N LYS A 96 -0.29 -13.92 12.31
CA LYS A 96 -1.31 -13.68 13.35
C LYS A 96 -0.72 -13.32 14.72
N ASN A 97 0.33 -12.54 14.75
CA ASN A 97 0.98 -12.11 15.98
C ASN A 97 0.18 -11.01 16.69
N GLU A 98 -0.79 -11.42 17.53
CA GLU A 98 -1.66 -10.54 18.30
C GLU A 98 -0.89 -9.68 19.31
N ALA A 99 0.16 -10.25 19.92
CA ALA A 99 0.96 -9.57 20.94
C ALA A 99 1.69 -8.34 20.35
N ALA A 100 2.21 -8.44 19.13
CA ALA A 100 2.87 -7.32 18.46
C ALA A 100 1.89 -6.15 18.17
N LEU A 101 0.65 -6.45 17.79
CA LEU A 101 -0.36 -5.40 17.56
C LEU A 101 -0.84 -4.77 18.87
N THR A 102 -1.04 -5.55 19.92
CA THR A 102 -1.49 -5.02 21.23
C THR A 102 -0.41 -4.23 21.95
N ALA A 103 0.86 -4.41 21.60
CA ALA A 103 1.97 -3.57 22.09
C ALA A 103 1.90 -2.13 21.55
N VAL A 104 1.18 -1.91 20.45
CA VAL A 104 0.98 -0.56 19.90
C VAL A 104 -0.02 0.20 20.78
N LYS A 105 0.38 1.37 21.27
CA LYS A 105 -0.47 2.20 22.13
C LYS A 105 -1.83 2.49 21.48
N GLY A 106 -2.90 2.23 22.19
CA GLY A 106 -4.26 2.45 21.71
C GLY A 106 -4.90 1.31 20.94
N ILE A 107 -4.17 0.19 20.76
CA ILE A 107 -4.70 -1.04 20.16
C ILE A 107 -5.05 -2.03 21.26
N GLY A 108 -6.35 -2.21 21.49
CA GLY A 108 -6.85 -3.25 22.40
C GLY A 108 -6.94 -4.61 21.71
N LEU A 109 -7.09 -5.67 22.52
CA LEU A 109 -7.17 -7.05 22.07
C LEU A 109 -8.22 -7.26 20.95
N LYS A 110 -9.42 -6.71 21.13
CA LYS A 110 -10.52 -6.83 20.14
C LYS A 110 -10.16 -6.19 18.78
N THR A 111 -9.48 -5.04 18.82
CA THR A 111 -9.04 -4.33 17.61
C THR A 111 -7.92 -5.10 16.91
N ALA A 112 -6.95 -5.62 17.67
CA ALA A 112 -5.86 -6.44 17.14
C ALA A 112 -6.42 -7.69 16.44
N GLN A 113 -7.30 -8.44 17.09
CA GLN A 113 -7.95 -9.62 16.51
C GLN A 113 -8.70 -9.31 15.22
N ARG A 114 -9.44 -8.19 15.20
CA ARG A 114 -10.16 -7.74 13.99
C ARG A 114 -9.19 -7.44 12.84
N ILE A 115 -8.12 -6.69 13.12
CA ILE A 115 -7.07 -6.41 12.12
C ILE A 115 -6.52 -7.72 11.54
N LEU A 116 -6.18 -8.69 12.38
CA LEU A 116 -5.63 -9.98 11.94
C LEU A 116 -6.62 -10.78 11.09
N VAL A 117 -7.90 -10.79 11.45
CA VAL A 117 -8.93 -11.51 10.69
C VAL A 117 -9.20 -10.84 9.35
N ASP A 118 -9.44 -9.52 9.35
CA ASP A 118 -9.88 -8.78 8.17
C ASP A 118 -8.77 -8.61 7.13
N LEU A 119 -7.50 -8.53 7.57
CA LEU A 119 -6.38 -8.20 6.68
C LEU A 119 -5.49 -9.38 6.29
N LYS A 120 -5.56 -10.53 6.96
CA LYS A 120 -4.70 -11.69 6.67
C LYS A 120 -4.60 -12.06 5.19
N ASN A 121 -5.74 -12.10 4.52
CA ASN A 121 -5.78 -12.49 3.10
C ASN A 121 -5.46 -11.31 2.16
N LYS A 122 -5.58 -10.08 2.64
CA LYS A 122 -5.32 -8.87 1.86
C LYS A 122 -3.85 -8.49 1.82
N VAL A 123 -3.07 -8.86 2.84
CA VAL A 123 -1.62 -8.58 2.90
C VAL A 123 -0.76 -9.63 2.20
N LYS A 124 -1.27 -10.84 1.93
CA LYS A 124 -0.52 -11.89 1.22
C LYS A 124 0.14 -11.46 -0.09
N PRO A 125 -0.52 -10.66 -0.98
CA PRO A 125 0.13 -10.14 -2.18
C PRO A 125 1.27 -9.17 -1.89
N MET A 126 1.32 -8.59 -0.70
CA MET A 126 2.33 -7.62 -0.28
C MET A 126 3.58 -8.29 0.31
N GLU A 127 3.50 -9.55 0.73
CA GLU A 127 4.66 -10.32 1.21
C GLU A 127 5.75 -10.43 0.15
N SER A 128 5.37 -10.58 -1.12
CA SER A 128 6.31 -10.60 -2.24
C SER A 128 6.90 -9.23 -2.59
N MET A 129 6.24 -8.15 -2.22
CA MET A 129 6.71 -6.76 -2.46
C MET A 129 7.61 -6.25 -1.34
N ALA A 130 7.48 -6.76 -0.11
CA ALA A 130 8.26 -6.35 1.05
C ALA A 130 9.67 -6.98 1.10
N GLY A 131 9.92 -8.00 0.31
CA GLY A 131 11.18 -8.78 0.32
C GLY A 131 12.17 -8.48 -0.80
N ASN A 132 11.81 -7.68 -1.79
CA ASN A 132 12.70 -7.37 -2.91
C ASN A 132 12.53 -5.90 -3.33
N LEU A 133 13.59 -5.12 -3.19
CA LEU A 133 13.89 -4.04 -4.13
C LEU A 133 14.46 -4.74 -5.38
N PRO A 134 13.75 -4.87 -6.49
CA PRO A 134 14.37 -5.33 -7.71
C PRO A 134 14.90 -4.11 -8.45
N GLU A 135 16.19 -4.08 -8.68
CA GLU A 135 16.72 -3.50 -9.91
C GLU A 135 15.87 -3.99 -11.09
N ALA A 136 15.53 -3.05 -11.96
CA ALA A 136 14.65 -3.28 -13.09
C ALA A 136 15.12 -4.43 -13.99
N SER A 137 14.59 -5.61 -13.76
CA SER A 137 14.44 -6.63 -14.79
C SER A 137 12.94 -6.87 -14.96
N VAL A 138 12.42 -6.49 -16.12
CA VAL A 138 11.04 -6.75 -16.53
C VAL A 138 10.88 -8.26 -16.64
N SER A 139 10.56 -8.93 -15.55
CA SER A 139 10.26 -10.37 -15.57
C SER A 139 8.80 -10.55 -16.00
N ASN A 140 8.54 -11.57 -16.85
CA ASN A 140 7.21 -11.95 -17.31
C ASN A 140 6.17 -12.12 -16.17
N GLY A 141 6.63 -12.32 -14.94
CA GLY A 141 5.81 -12.37 -13.72
C GLY A 141 5.15 -11.05 -13.39
N ALA A 142 5.89 -9.94 -13.46
CA ALA A 142 5.35 -8.61 -13.15
C ALA A 142 4.27 -8.18 -14.15
N VAL A 143 4.50 -8.43 -15.45
CA VAL A 143 3.51 -8.17 -16.52
C VAL A 143 2.23 -8.97 -16.30
N THR A 144 2.36 -10.24 -15.90
CA THR A 144 1.22 -11.12 -15.62
C THR A 144 0.39 -10.60 -14.45
N GLU A 145 1.02 -10.26 -13.34
CA GLU A 145 0.34 -9.79 -12.14
C GLU A 145 -0.37 -8.45 -12.40
N GLU A 146 0.29 -7.53 -13.07
CA GLU A 146 -0.26 -6.21 -13.39
C GLU A 146 -1.45 -6.31 -14.35
N ALA A 147 -1.34 -7.12 -15.40
CA ALA A 147 -2.43 -7.34 -16.35
C ALA A 147 -3.64 -8.01 -15.69
N VAL A 148 -3.43 -9.01 -14.83
CA VAL A 148 -4.51 -9.68 -14.08
C VAL A 148 -5.17 -8.71 -13.10
N ALA A 149 -4.39 -7.91 -12.37
CA ALA A 149 -4.93 -6.91 -11.45
C ALA A 149 -5.82 -5.89 -12.18
N ALA A 150 -5.37 -5.39 -13.33
CA ALA A 150 -6.14 -4.46 -14.14
C ALA A 150 -7.47 -5.07 -14.62
N LEU A 151 -7.47 -6.31 -15.10
CA LEU A 151 -8.69 -7.00 -15.54
C LEU A 151 -9.68 -7.23 -14.38
N VAL A 152 -9.18 -7.57 -13.19
CA VAL A 152 -10.01 -7.70 -11.98
C VAL A 152 -10.63 -6.36 -11.60
N MET A 153 -9.89 -5.25 -11.69
CA MET A 153 -10.42 -3.90 -11.46
C MET A 153 -11.48 -3.49 -12.48
N LEU A 154 -11.40 -4.04 -13.70
CA LEU A 154 -12.43 -3.86 -14.75
C LEU A 154 -13.65 -4.77 -14.56
N GLY A 155 -13.68 -5.58 -13.50
CA GLY A 155 -14.83 -6.41 -13.12
C GLY A 155 -14.78 -7.86 -13.58
N PHE A 156 -13.70 -8.32 -14.18
CA PHE A 156 -13.55 -9.72 -14.61
C PHE A 156 -13.13 -10.63 -13.45
N GLN A 157 -13.54 -11.90 -13.51
CA GLN A 157 -13.15 -12.88 -12.50
C GLN A 157 -11.64 -13.17 -12.55
N LYS A 158 -10.97 -13.22 -11.39
CA LYS A 158 -9.54 -13.43 -11.27
C LYS A 158 -9.04 -14.69 -12.01
N ALA A 159 -9.79 -15.81 -11.89
CA ALA A 159 -9.42 -17.07 -12.54
C ALA A 159 -9.48 -16.99 -14.07
N ALA A 160 -10.51 -16.33 -14.63
CA ALA A 160 -10.63 -16.09 -16.06
C ALA A 160 -9.53 -15.17 -16.57
N SER A 161 -9.26 -14.08 -15.86
CA SER A 161 -8.19 -13.12 -16.17
C SER A 161 -6.82 -13.79 -16.18
N GLN A 162 -6.48 -14.62 -15.17
CA GLN A 162 -5.23 -15.35 -15.11
C GLN A 162 -5.07 -16.30 -16.28
N LYS A 163 -6.13 -17.03 -16.65
CA LYS A 163 -6.10 -17.97 -17.78
C LYS A 163 -5.87 -17.26 -19.12
N ALA A 164 -6.57 -16.14 -19.34
CA ALA A 164 -6.42 -15.33 -20.55
C ALA A 164 -5.02 -14.72 -20.67
N VAL A 165 -4.53 -14.07 -19.62
CA VAL A 165 -3.18 -13.47 -19.59
C VAL A 165 -2.08 -14.52 -19.78
N SER A 166 -2.18 -15.67 -19.11
CA SER A 166 -1.21 -16.77 -19.27
C SER A 166 -1.19 -17.33 -20.68
N ALA A 167 -2.35 -17.45 -21.35
CA ALA A 167 -2.44 -17.92 -22.74
C ALA A 167 -1.75 -16.92 -23.71
N ILE A 168 -1.96 -15.62 -23.51
CA ILE A 168 -1.38 -14.56 -24.34
C ILE A 168 0.14 -14.53 -24.18
N LEU A 169 0.66 -14.55 -22.95
CA LEU A 169 2.10 -14.48 -22.68
C LEU A 169 2.85 -15.75 -23.05
N LYS A 170 2.20 -16.91 -23.13
CA LYS A 170 2.78 -18.13 -23.71
C LYS A 170 3.05 -17.98 -25.22
N GLY A 171 2.18 -17.30 -25.94
CA GLY A 171 2.35 -17.05 -27.38
C GLY A 171 3.26 -15.86 -27.69
N SER A 172 3.36 -14.88 -26.79
CA SER A 172 4.11 -13.63 -26.98
C SER A 172 4.67 -13.10 -25.66
N PRO A 173 5.82 -13.62 -25.20
CA PRO A 173 6.36 -13.32 -23.86
C PRO A 173 6.81 -11.87 -23.64
N THR A 174 7.03 -11.11 -24.70
CA THR A 174 7.58 -9.74 -24.66
C THR A 174 6.51 -8.65 -24.81
N LEU A 175 5.23 -8.99 -24.79
CA LEU A 175 4.14 -8.01 -24.91
C LEU A 175 4.12 -7.06 -23.72
N ALA A 176 3.94 -5.78 -24.00
CA ALA A 176 3.69 -4.77 -22.98
C ALA A 176 2.33 -5.02 -22.28
N VAL A 177 2.23 -4.66 -21.00
CA VAL A 177 1.02 -4.85 -20.17
C VAL A 177 -0.25 -4.37 -20.86
N GLU A 178 -0.20 -3.19 -21.48
CA GLU A 178 -1.36 -2.63 -22.20
C GLU A 178 -1.85 -3.52 -23.35
N GLN A 179 -0.93 -4.12 -24.10
CA GLN A 179 -1.27 -4.99 -25.21
C GLN A 179 -1.84 -6.31 -24.72
N VAL A 180 -1.30 -6.83 -23.61
CA VAL A 180 -1.84 -8.03 -22.95
C VAL A 180 -3.28 -7.77 -22.47
N ILE A 181 -3.54 -6.64 -21.82
CA ILE A 181 -4.89 -6.26 -21.36
C ILE A 181 -5.85 -6.12 -22.55
N LYS A 182 -5.46 -5.38 -23.61
CA LYS A 182 -6.29 -5.21 -24.81
C LYS A 182 -6.64 -6.54 -25.48
N THR A 183 -5.69 -7.46 -25.53
CA THR A 183 -5.91 -8.78 -26.11
C THR A 183 -6.81 -9.64 -25.22
N ALA A 184 -6.58 -9.61 -23.90
CA ALA A 184 -7.38 -10.35 -22.93
C ALA A 184 -8.84 -9.88 -22.90
N LEU A 185 -9.09 -8.58 -23.05
CA LEU A 185 -10.47 -8.02 -23.15
C LEU A 185 -11.25 -8.50 -24.35
N ARG A 186 -10.59 -9.01 -25.40
CA ARG A 186 -11.24 -9.61 -26.57
C ARG A 186 -11.52 -11.10 -26.38
N MET A 187 -10.90 -11.72 -25.36
CA MET A 187 -10.99 -13.15 -25.07
C MET A 187 -11.94 -13.45 -23.91
N LEU A 188 -12.23 -12.42 -23.06
CA LEU A 188 -13.08 -12.49 -21.89
C LEU A 188 -14.48 -11.99 -22.17
#